data_d482fe3012e978bbd693dd600f9d78b0
#
_entry.id   d482fe3012e978bbd693dd600f9d78b0
#
_cell.length_a   1.000
_cell.length_b   1.000
_cell.length_c   1.000
_cell.angle_alpha   90.00
_cell.angle_beta   90.00
_cell.angle_gamma   90.00
#
_symmetry.space_group_name_H-M   'P 1'
#
loop_
_entity.id
_entity.type
_entity.pdbx_description
1 polymer ?
#
loop_
_entity_poly.entity_id
_entity_poly.type
_entity_poly.pdbx_seq_one_letter_code
_entity_poly.pdbx_strand_id
1 'polypeptide(L)'
;MDMINIAYLKYSVIINGRICFVRHKTKQPITFQLLSQAMQIIDKYRKDEVQQDDYIFPILDRNFHHTEQQQYDRIRKVIKGMNKSLKRIGTHLNISIPLTTYVARHSFATVLKRSGVNIALISEAMEYTSLSTAQ
;
A
#
# COMPACT_ATOMS: atom_id res chain seq x y z
N MET A 1 -2.47 3.25 3.24
CA MET A 1 -2.59 1.83 2.84
C MET A 1 -1.24 1.17 3.02
N ASP A 2 -1.17 -0.01 3.59
CA ASP A 2 0.08 -0.76 3.75
C ASP A 2 0.39 -1.64 2.52
N MET A 3 1.60 -2.19 2.47
CA MET A 3 2.06 -3.00 1.34
C MET A 3 1.23 -4.28 1.15
N ILE A 4 0.67 -4.84 2.23
CA ILE A 4 -0.17 -6.04 2.13
C ILE A 4 -1.46 -5.70 1.39
N ASN A 5 -2.14 -4.62 1.79
CA ASN A 5 -3.36 -4.19 1.11
C ASN A 5 -3.10 -3.79 -0.35
N ILE A 6 -1.98 -3.12 -0.64
CA ILE A 6 -1.57 -2.79 -2.02
C ILE A 6 -1.39 -4.07 -2.85
N ALA A 7 -0.76 -5.10 -2.30
CA ALA A 7 -0.54 -6.35 -3.00
C ALA A 7 -1.83 -7.08 -3.40
N TYR A 8 -2.89 -6.96 -2.60
CA TYR A 8 -4.18 -7.59 -2.87
C TYR A 8 -5.14 -6.75 -3.73
N LEU A 9 -4.77 -5.52 -4.14
CA LEU A 9 -5.64 -4.71 -4.98
C LEU A 9 -5.82 -5.33 -6.37
N LYS A 10 -7.09 -5.50 -6.74
CA LYS A 10 -7.52 -5.97 -8.07
C LYS A 10 -8.21 -4.84 -8.82
N TYR A 11 -8.28 -4.94 -10.13
CA TYR A 11 -9.00 -3.94 -10.94
C TYR A 11 -10.48 -3.86 -10.60
N SER A 12 -11.09 -4.95 -10.12
CA SER A 12 -12.49 -5.01 -9.69
C SER A 12 -12.85 -4.06 -8.55
N VAL A 13 -11.86 -3.62 -7.73
CA VAL A 13 -12.12 -2.69 -6.63
C VAL A 13 -12.15 -1.23 -7.06
N ILE A 14 -11.81 -0.93 -8.32
CA ILE A 14 -11.89 0.42 -8.88
C ILE A 14 -13.25 0.60 -9.54
N ILE A 15 -14.09 1.43 -8.94
CA ILE A 15 -15.46 1.69 -9.40
C ILE A 15 -15.64 3.21 -9.53
N ASN A 16 -15.87 3.70 -10.76
CA ASN A 16 -16.11 5.13 -11.04
C ASN A 16 -15.04 6.07 -10.42
N GLY A 17 -13.76 5.72 -10.55
CA GLY A 17 -12.65 6.51 -10.01
C GLY A 17 -12.50 6.43 -8.48
N ARG A 18 -13.21 5.54 -7.83
CA ARG A 18 -13.09 5.27 -6.39
C ARG A 18 -12.53 3.87 -6.17
N ILE A 19 -11.77 3.70 -5.11
CA ILE A 19 -11.41 2.37 -4.60
C ILE A 19 -12.43 1.99 -3.52
N CYS A 20 -12.97 0.78 -3.66
CA CYS A 20 -13.87 0.16 -2.68
C CYS A 20 -13.32 -1.24 -2.38
N PHE A 21 -12.58 -1.41 -1.29
CA PHE A 21 -11.98 -2.70 -0.96
C PHE A 21 -12.13 -3.05 0.52
N VAL A 22 -11.94 -4.32 0.84
CA VAL A 22 -11.93 -4.83 2.20
C VAL A 22 -10.49 -5.05 2.63
N ARG A 23 -10.09 -4.44 3.74
CA ARG A 23 -8.75 -4.59 4.30
C ARG A 23 -8.44 -6.05 4.61
N HIS A 24 -7.28 -6.51 4.21
CA HIS A 24 -6.91 -7.92 4.35
C HIS A 24 -6.88 -8.36 5.81
N LYS A 25 -6.26 -7.57 6.69
CA LYS A 25 -6.06 -7.92 8.11
C LYS A 25 -7.30 -7.68 8.97
N THR A 26 -7.92 -6.52 8.86
CA THR A 26 -9.01 -6.09 9.76
C THR A 26 -10.40 -6.45 9.25
N LYS A 27 -10.50 -6.88 7.99
CA LYS A 27 -11.76 -7.17 7.28
C LYS A 27 -12.74 -5.98 7.23
N GLN A 28 -12.25 -4.77 7.46
CA GLN A 28 -13.05 -3.56 7.38
C GLN A 28 -13.10 -3.02 5.95
N PRO A 29 -14.28 -2.61 5.46
CA PRO A 29 -14.39 -1.95 4.16
C PRO A 29 -13.77 -0.55 4.23
N ILE A 30 -13.12 -0.15 3.16
CA ILE A 30 -12.61 1.20 2.96
C ILE A 30 -12.99 1.69 1.56
N THR A 31 -13.40 2.95 1.49
CA THR A 31 -13.75 3.59 0.23
C THR A 31 -13.16 4.99 0.20
N PHE A 32 -12.44 5.31 -0.86
CA PHE A 32 -11.93 6.66 -1.09
C PHE A 32 -11.81 6.96 -2.59
N GLN A 33 -11.78 8.24 -2.91
CA GLN A 33 -11.58 8.68 -4.29
C GLN A 33 -10.10 8.57 -4.67
N LEU A 34 -9.84 8.04 -5.85
CA LEU A 34 -8.49 8.04 -6.41
C LEU A 34 -8.11 9.43 -6.92
N LEU A 35 -6.94 9.88 -6.49
CA LEU A 35 -6.33 11.09 -7.05
C LEU A 35 -5.79 10.80 -8.46
N SER A 36 -5.70 11.83 -9.29
CA SER A 36 -5.17 11.71 -10.65
C SER A 36 -3.77 11.10 -10.69
N GLN A 37 -2.91 11.44 -9.73
CA GLN A 37 -1.57 10.86 -9.61
C GLN A 37 -1.60 9.35 -9.33
N ALA A 38 -2.53 8.90 -8.49
CA ALA A 38 -2.70 7.48 -8.21
C ALA A 38 -3.22 6.72 -9.44
N MET A 39 -4.15 7.30 -10.19
CA MET A 39 -4.63 6.73 -11.44
C MET A 39 -3.50 6.59 -12.47
N GLN A 40 -2.65 7.61 -12.63
CA GLN A 40 -1.49 7.55 -13.52
C GLN A 40 -0.52 6.42 -13.15
N ILE A 41 -0.33 6.15 -11.85
CA ILE A 41 0.50 5.03 -11.40
C ILE A 41 -0.17 3.70 -11.77
N ILE A 42 -1.46 3.55 -11.51
CA ILE A 42 -2.23 2.34 -11.85
C ILE A 42 -2.16 2.08 -13.36
N ASP A 43 -2.33 3.11 -14.17
CA ASP A 43 -2.30 3.01 -15.63
C ASP A 43 -0.93 2.57 -16.17
N LYS A 44 0.18 2.93 -15.50
CA LYS A 44 1.52 2.43 -15.86
C LYS A 44 1.66 0.92 -15.73
N TYR A 45 0.92 0.30 -14.82
CA TYR A 45 0.93 -1.15 -14.61
C TYR A 45 -0.15 -1.88 -15.41
N ARG A 46 -1.05 -1.14 -16.09
CA ARG A 46 -2.12 -1.73 -16.90
C ARG A 46 -1.53 -2.42 -18.12
N LYS A 47 -1.89 -3.69 -18.28
CA LYS A 47 -1.56 -4.48 -19.46
C LYS A 47 -2.63 -4.26 -20.55
N ASP A 48 -2.33 -4.66 -21.79
CA ASP A 48 -3.27 -4.52 -22.90
C ASP A 48 -4.57 -5.31 -22.69
N GLU A 49 -4.46 -6.50 -22.12
CA GLU A 49 -5.61 -7.34 -21.78
C GLU A 49 -5.71 -7.49 -20.25
N VAL A 50 -6.57 -6.69 -19.63
CA VAL A 50 -6.81 -6.72 -18.18
C VAL A 50 -8.18 -7.32 -17.90
N GLN A 51 -8.21 -8.31 -17.01
CA GLN A 51 -9.46 -8.83 -16.45
C GLN A 51 -9.73 -8.18 -15.08
N GLN A 52 -11.00 -8.09 -14.71
CA GLN A 52 -11.41 -7.48 -13.44
C GLN A 52 -10.77 -8.16 -12.21
N ASP A 53 -10.49 -9.46 -12.31
CA ASP A 53 -9.91 -10.27 -11.24
C ASP A 53 -8.38 -10.26 -11.21
N ASP A 54 -7.73 -9.55 -12.14
CA ASP A 54 -6.28 -9.38 -12.15
C ASP A 54 -5.83 -8.41 -11.06
N TYR A 55 -4.69 -8.70 -10.45
CA TYR A 55 -4.04 -7.77 -9.53
C TYR A 55 -3.49 -6.55 -10.27
N ILE A 56 -3.62 -5.37 -9.67
CA ILE A 56 -3.16 -4.11 -10.27
C ILE A 56 -1.63 -4.08 -10.36
N PHE A 57 -0.96 -4.46 -9.27
CA PHE A 57 0.50 -4.41 -9.19
C PHE A 57 1.12 -5.79 -9.38
N PRO A 58 2.34 -5.89 -9.95
CA PRO A 58 3.01 -7.17 -10.24
C PRO A 58 3.64 -7.78 -8.98
N ILE A 59 2.92 -7.78 -7.87
CA ILE A 59 3.29 -8.42 -6.60
C ILE A 59 2.72 -9.82 -6.58
N LEU A 60 1.42 -9.95 -6.74
CA LEU A 60 0.71 -11.22 -6.83
C LEU A 60 0.28 -11.49 -8.27
N ASP A 61 0.20 -12.76 -8.62
CA ASP A 61 -0.33 -13.24 -9.88
C ASP A 61 -1.36 -14.34 -9.58
N ARG A 62 -2.57 -14.18 -10.09
CA ARG A 62 -3.67 -15.13 -9.86
C ARG A 62 -3.41 -16.52 -10.43
N ASN A 63 -2.53 -16.64 -11.42
CA ASN A 63 -2.18 -17.91 -12.04
C ASN A 63 -1.14 -18.71 -11.25
N PHE A 64 -0.41 -18.06 -10.32
CA PHE A 64 0.69 -18.68 -9.57
C PHE A 64 0.49 -18.69 -8.06
N HIS A 65 -0.17 -17.67 -7.50
CA HIS A 65 -0.30 -17.51 -6.05
C HIS A 65 -1.72 -17.86 -5.59
N HIS A 66 -1.99 -19.16 -5.47
CA HIS A 66 -3.34 -19.66 -5.18
C HIS A 66 -3.64 -19.80 -3.69
N THR A 67 -2.64 -20.12 -2.87
CA THR A 67 -2.80 -20.32 -1.44
C THR A 67 -2.41 -19.08 -0.64
N GLU A 68 -2.97 -18.90 0.56
CA GLU A 68 -2.59 -17.82 1.46
C GLU A 68 -1.09 -17.85 1.79
N GLN A 69 -0.51 -19.04 1.95
CA GLN A 69 0.92 -19.20 2.22
C GLN A 69 1.77 -18.71 1.05
N GLN A 70 1.43 -19.07 -0.19
CA GLN A 70 2.13 -18.61 -1.39
C GLN A 70 2.05 -17.08 -1.52
N GLN A 71 0.89 -16.49 -1.27
CA GLN A 71 0.67 -15.06 -1.30
C GLN A 71 1.50 -14.36 -0.23
N TYR A 72 1.47 -14.86 1.00
CA TYR A 72 2.25 -14.34 2.13
C TYR A 72 3.76 -14.35 1.84
N ASP A 73 4.28 -15.47 1.38
CA ASP A 73 5.71 -15.63 1.08
C ASP A 73 6.14 -14.69 -0.05
N ARG A 74 5.32 -14.56 -1.08
CA ARG A 74 5.57 -13.64 -2.18
C ARG A 74 5.60 -12.18 -1.73
N ILE A 75 4.62 -11.75 -0.96
CA ILE A 75 4.53 -10.37 -0.43
C ILE A 75 5.76 -10.08 0.45
N ARG A 76 6.13 -10.97 1.35
CA ARG A 76 7.33 -10.81 2.18
C ARG A 76 8.60 -10.68 1.35
N LYS A 77 8.75 -11.50 0.31
CA LYS A 77 9.90 -11.43 -0.61
C LYS A 77 9.97 -10.08 -1.31
N VAL A 78 8.85 -9.56 -1.80
CA VAL A 78 8.78 -8.25 -2.45
C VAL A 78 9.11 -7.12 -1.47
N ILE A 79 8.52 -7.12 -0.28
CA ILE A 79 8.82 -6.11 0.76
C ILE A 79 10.30 -6.11 1.12
N LYS A 80 10.90 -7.30 1.31
CA LYS A 80 12.33 -7.43 1.59
C LYS A 80 13.20 -6.83 0.48
N GLY A 81 12.84 -7.09 -0.78
CA GLY A 81 13.53 -6.52 -1.95
C GLY A 81 13.40 -4.99 -2.01
N MET A 82 12.21 -4.46 -1.78
CA MET A 82 11.96 -3.02 -1.73
C MET A 82 12.75 -2.35 -0.62
N ASN A 83 12.73 -2.90 0.59
CA ASN A 83 13.48 -2.36 1.72
C ASN A 83 14.99 -2.39 1.49
N LYS A 84 15.50 -3.41 0.80
CA LYS A 84 16.92 -3.46 0.38
C LYS A 84 17.26 -2.32 -0.59
N SER A 85 16.39 -2.05 -1.55
CA SER A 85 16.56 -0.93 -2.49
C SER A 85 16.47 0.42 -1.80
N LEU A 86 15.50 0.60 -0.90
CA LEU A 86 15.35 1.82 -0.10
C LEU A 86 16.57 2.09 0.78
N LYS A 87 17.15 1.04 1.38
CA LYS A 87 18.39 1.16 2.16
C LYS A 87 19.56 1.68 1.30
N ARG A 88 19.70 1.17 0.07
CA ARG A 88 20.73 1.64 -0.86
C ARG A 88 20.53 3.11 -1.23
N ILE A 89 19.31 3.53 -1.50
CA ILE A 89 18.94 4.92 -1.76
C ILE A 89 19.31 5.81 -0.56
N GLY A 90 18.91 5.38 0.64
CA GLY A 90 19.23 6.10 1.88
C GLY A 90 20.73 6.30 2.09
N THR A 91 21.54 5.27 1.85
CA THR A 91 23.00 5.35 1.92
C THR A 91 23.55 6.33 0.88
N HIS A 92 23.05 6.27 -0.34
CA HIS A 92 23.48 7.16 -1.42
C HIS A 92 23.16 8.65 -1.13
N LEU A 93 22.05 8.91 -0.47
CA LEU A 93 21.60 10.25 -0.07
C LEU A 93 22.14 10.71 1.29
N ASN A 94 23.01 9.93 1.94
CA ASN A 94 23.54 10.19 3.28
C ASN A 94 22.45 10.37 4.35
N ILE A 95 21.35 9.62 4.23
CA ILE A 95 20.28 9.60 5.24
C ILE A 95 20.69 8.65 6.36
N SER A 96 20.78 9.18 7.58
CA SER A 96 21.29 8.44 8.75
C SER A 96 20.37 7.35 9.26
N ILE A 97 19.05 7.46 8.99
CA ILE A 97 18.05 6.48 9.40
C ILE A 97 17.81 5.44 8.29
N PRO A 98 17.56 4.16 8.62
CA PRO A 98 17.22 3.15 7.62
C PRO A 98 15.88 3.49 6.95
N LEU A 99 15.86 3.67 5.63
CA LEU A 99 14.63 3.83 4.88
C LEU A 99 13.96 2.47 4.66
N THR A 100 12.69 2.39 5.03
CA THR A 100 11.83 1.22 4.80
C THR A 100 10.44 1.66 4.38
N THR A 101 9.62 0.77 3.84
CA THR A 101 8.22 1.05 3.54
C THR A 101 7.44 1.47 4.79
N TYR A 102 7.80 0.93 5.94
CA TYR A 102 7.22 1.27 7.24
C TYR A 102 7.56 2.71 7.68
N VAL A 103 8.83 3.12 7.51
CA VAL A 103 9.28 4.50 7.79
C VAL A 103 8.55 5.50 6.89
N ALA A 104 8.39 5.20 5.60
CA ALA A 104 7.62 6.04 4.68
C ALA A 104 6.18 6.26 5.15
N ARG A 105 5.52 5.20 5.61
CA ARG A 105 4.17 5.26 6.17
C ARG A 105 4.09 6.13 7.42
N HIS A 106 5.02 5.96 8.37
CA HIS A 106 5.08 6.80 9.57
C HIS A 106 5.41 8.27 9.27
N SER A 107 6.30 8.52 8.31
CA SER A 107 6.62 9.88 7.87
C SER A 107 5.41 10.58 7.29
N PHE A 108 4.60 9.89 6.50
CA PHE A 108 3.34 10.43 5.98
C PHE A 108 2.37 10.80 7.10
N ALA A 109 2.17 9.92 8.09
CA ALA A 109 1.34 10.21 9.26
C ALA A 109 1.85 11.44 10.05
N THR A 110 3.16 11.57 10.21
CA THR A 110 3.78 12.72 10.87
C THR A 110 3.54 14.02 10.10
N VAL A 111 3.66 14.00 8.78
CA VAL A 111 3.37 15.16 7.93
C VAL A 111 1.90 15.59 8.08
N LEU A 112 0.97 14.65 8.01
CA LEU A 112 -0.46 14.93 8.21
C LEU A 112 -0.73 15.55 9.59
N LYS A 113 -0.12 15.00 10.65
CA LYS A 113 -0.25 15.54 12.01
C LYS A 113 0.25 16.98 12.11
N ARG A 114 1.43 17.26 11.54
CA ARG A 114 2.02 18.63 11.53
C ARG A 114 1.20 19.60 10.68
N SER A 115 0.47 19.11 9.69
CA SER A 115 -0.46 19.91 8.87
C SER A 115 -1.80 20.17 9.53
N GLY A 116 -1.99 19.76 10.79
CA GLY A 116 -3.22 20.01 11.56
C GLY A 116 -4.34 19.02 11.32
N VAL A 117 -4.08 17.90 10.64
CA VAL A 117 -5.09 16.85 10.44
C VAL A 117 -5.37 16.16 11.77
N ASN A 118 -6.65 15.91 12.05
CA ASN A 118 -7.09 15.27 13.29
C ASN A 118 -6.48 13.88 13.45
N ILE A 119 -5.97 13.56 14.65
CA ILE A 119 -5.31 12.28 14.96
C ILE A 119 -6.26 11.10 14.73
N ALA A 120 -7.55 11.24 15.00
CA ALA A 120 -8.52 10.17 14.75
C ALA A 120 -8.63 9.83 13.25
N LEU A 121 -8.65 10.85 12.38
CA LEU A 121 -8.63 10.64 10.92
C LEU A 121 -7.32 10.01 10.43
N ILE A 122 -6.19 10.42 11.00
CA ILE A 122 -4.89 9.82 10.68
C ILE A 122 -4.88 8.34 11.08
N SER A 123 -5.34 8.03 12.29
CA SER A 123 -5.43 6.65 12.79
C SER A 123 -6.30 5.77 11.90
N GLU A 124 -7.46 6.27 11.49
CA GLU A 124 -8.36 5.57 10.58
C GLU A 124 -7.71 5.35 9.21
N ALA A 125 -7.15 6.40 8.61
CA ALA A 125 -6.51 6.33 7.29
C ALA A 125 -5.29 5.40 7.28
N MET A 126 -4.54 5.36 8.38
CA MET A 126 -3.34 4.53 8.53
C MET A 126 -3.63 3.14 9.08
N GLU A 127 -4.89 2.83 9.39
CA GLU A 127 -5.28 1.52 9.92
C GLU A 127 -4.62 1.19 11.27
N TYR A 128 -4.35 2.19 12.08
CA TYR A 128 -3.81 1.97 13.42
C TYR A 128 -4.87 1.39 14.35
N THR A 129 -4.48 0.46 15.19
CA THR A 129 -5.38 -0.20 16.14
C THR A 129 -5.71 0.67 17.35
N SER A 130 -4.92 1.69 17.61
CA SER A 130 -5.15 2.65 18.68
C SER A 130 -4.66 4.05 18.31
N LEU A 131 -5.21 5.07 18.95
CA LEU A 131 -4.78 6.46 18.76
C LEU A 131 -3.34 6.69 19.23
N SER A 132 -2.85 5.94 20.21
CA SER A 132 -1.47 6.03 20.70
C SER A 132 -0.45 5.68 19.61
N THR A 133 -0.81 4.84 18.67
CA THR A 133 0.05 4.48 17.54
C THR A 133 0.20 5.63 16.54
N ALA A 134 -0.77 6.55 16.49
CA ALA A 134 -0.74 7.72 15.61
C ALA A 134 -0.02 8.94 16.23
N GLN A 135 0.23 8.92 17.51
CA GLN A 135 0.95 9.97 18.24
C GLN A 135 2.46 9.81 18.10
#